data_c4b15d4e2792a2e0eaf2ffff5da21d0a
#
_entry.id   c4b15d4e2792a2e0eaf2ffff5da21d0a
#
_cell.length_a   1.000
_cell.length_b   1.000
_cell.length_c   1.000
_cell.angle_alpha   90.00
_cell.angle_beta   90.00
_cell.angle_gamma   90.00
#
_symmetry.space_group_name_H-M   'P 1'
#
loop_
_entity.id
_entity.type
_entity.pdbx_description
1 polymer ?
#
loop_
_entity_poly.entity_id
_entity_poly.type
_entity_poly.pdbx_seq_one_letter_code
_entity_poly.pdbx_strand_id
1 'polypeptide(L)'
;MELTFLGTSAGVPCKSRNVTAMVFNPMNNAAQYWLFDCGEGTQHQMLHTVFNPGKLNKIFITHLHGDHIFGLPGLLCSRSMAGNENPLTVYGPAGIRQFIEMALELSGSWTGFPLEIVEITAGEVFCDEEFRVTAYPLPHPVECYGYRIEQHDRPGALDASRLKAEGIMPGTLFQQLKRGESVMLDDGRMINGQDYLGPARKGKTLAIFGDTGPTPAALTLASGVDVMVHETTLEAAMAEKANSRGHSTTVQAAEVARAAGVGRLVITHFSSRYDDAGCEALLRECREIFPDTIAAKDFMTVQI
;
A
#
# COMPACT_ATOMS: atom_id res chain seq x y z
N MET A 1 8.42 -4.96 -5.35
CA MET A 1 7.61 -4.03 -4.54
C MET A 1 7.89 -4.30 -3.08
N GLU A 2 7.90 -3.28 -2.25
CA GLU A 2 8.13 -3.42 -0.82
C GLU A 2 7.24 -2.47 -0.02
N LEU A 3 6.84 -2.91 1.18
CA LEU A 3 6.03 -2.16 2.12
C LEU A 3 6.79 -2.03 3.44
N THR A 4 7.01 -0.81 3.91
CA THR A 4 7.67 -0.52 5.19
C THR A 4 6.66 0.06 6.17
N PHE A 5 6.56 -0.53 7.35
CA PHE A 5 5.69 -0.07 8.42
C PHE A 5 6.35 1.07 9.19
N LEU A 6 5.72 2.21 9.28
CA LEU A 6 6.16 3.34 10.11
C LEU A 6 5.47 3.35 11.46
N GLY A 7 4.32 2.70 11.58
CA GLY A 7 3.57 2.59 12.81
C GLY A 7 2.62 1.40 12.77
N THR A 8 2.55 0.66 13.87
CA THR A 8 1.83 -0.62 13.98
C THR A 8 0.90 -0.68 15.20
N SER A 9 0.72 0.44 15.91
CA SER A 9 -0.16 0.55 17.08
C SER A 9 -1.55 1.04 16.70
N ALA A 10 -2.57 0.51 17.39
CA ALA A 10 -3.98 0.88 17.27
C ALA A 10 -4.35 2.02 18.23
N GLY A 11 -4.98 3.07 17.72
CA GLY A 11 -5.58 4.17 18.47
C GLY A 11 -4.59 5.11 19.14
N VAL A 12 -3.60 4.58 19.85
CA VAL A 12 -2.62 5.35 20.60
C VAL A 12 -1.21 4.80 20.41
N PRO A 13 -0.17 5.66 20.37
CA PRO A 13 1.21 5.19 20.30
C PRO A 13 1.62 4.55 21.63
N CYS A 14 2.63 3.69 21.56
CA CYS A 14 3.33 3.18 22.73
C CYS A 14 4.85 3.35 22.57
N LYS A 15 5.63 2.90 23.54
CA LYS A 15 7.10 3.12 23.51
C LYS A 15 7.79 2.46 22.31
N SER A 16 7.27 1.32 21.85
CA SER A 16 7.87 0.52 20.79
C SER A 16 7.12 0.63 19.46
N ARG A 17 5.94 1.27 19.42
CA ARG A 17 5.09 1.36 18.22
C ARG A 17 4.42 2.72 18.11
N ASN A 18 4.54 3.33 16.94
CA ASN A 18 3.76 4.50 16.57
C ASN A 18 2.39 4.08 16.01
N VAL A 19 1.48 5.04 15.87
CA VAL A 19 0.17 4.84 15.22
C VAL A 19 0.31 4.65 13.71
N THR A 20 -0.77 4.27 13.05
CA THR A 20 -0.79 3.68 11.72
C THR A 20 -0.19 4.55 10.63
N ALA A 21 0.84 4.05 9.98
CA ALA A 21 1.36 4.56 8.72
C ALA A 21 2.24 3.51 8.04
N MET A 22 2.19 3.44 6.69
CA MET A 22 3.00 2.52 5.90
C MET A 22 3.51 3.20 4.64
N VAL A 23 4.80 3.05 4.31
CA VAL A 23 5.37 3.50 3.02
C VAL A 23 5.45 2.33 2.06
N PHE A 24 4.82 2.49 0.91
CA PHE A 24 4.91 1.55 -0.20
C PHE A 24 5.88 2.08 -1.26
N ASN A 25 6.87 1.27 -1.60
CA ASN A 25 7.83 1.52 -2.66
C ASN A 25 7.47 0.61 -3.86
N PRO A 26 6.72 1.13 -4.85
CA PRO A 26 6.16 0.29 -5.91
C PRO A 26 7.21 -0.31 -6.85
N MET A 27 8.34 0.38 -7.03
CA MET A 27 9.35 0.00 -8.03
C MET A 27 10.67 -0.48 -7.43
N ASN A 28 10.76 -0.61 -6.10
CA ASN A 28 12.01 -0.88 -5.37
C ASN A 28 13.14 0.08 -5.76
N ASN A 29 12.79 1.32 -6.06
CA ASN A 29 13.72 2.38 -6.39
C ASN A 29 13.40 3.61 -5.53
N ALA A 30 14.35 4.53 -5.44
CA ALA A 30 14.20 5.72 -4.63
C ALA A 30 13.49 6.88 -5.37
N ALA A 31 12.75 6.61 -6.44
CA ALA A 31 12.18 7.67 -7.28
C ALA A 31 10.89 8.25 -6.69
N GLN A 32 9.94 7.40 -6.32
CA GLN A 32 8.63 7.81 -5.80
C GLN A 32 8.10 6.79 -4.80
N TYR A 33 7.36 7.27 -3.81
CA TYR A 33 6.72 6.46 -2.78
C TYR A 33 5.25 6.78 -2.65
N TRP A 34 4.49 5.81 -2.16
CA TRP A 34 3.11 6.00 -1.71
C TRP A 34 3.05 5.83 -0.20
N LEU A 35 2.20 6.59 0.45
CA LEU A 35 1.93 6.45 1.89
C LEU A 35 0.51 5.91 2.06
N PHE A 36 0.35 4.91 2.91
CA PHE A 36 -0.95 4.42 3.37
C PHE A 36 -1.12 4.80 4.83
N ASP A 37 -2.13 5.60 5.10
CA ASP A 37 -2.39 6.31 6.33
C ASP A 37 -1.24 7.22 6.78
N CYS A 38 -1.56 8.17 7.63
CA CYS A 38 -0.61 9.16 8.14
C CYS A 38 -1.01 9.57 9.57
N GLY A 39 -0.87 8.63 10.50
CA GLY A 39 -1.12 8.89 11.90
C GLY A 39 -0.12 9.88 12.51
N GLU A 40 -0.37 10.30 13.73
CA GLU A 40 0.47 11.24 14.45
C GLU A 40 1.94 10.76 14.46
N GLY A 41 2.87 11.69 14.25
CA GLY A 41 4.31 11.39 14.26
C GLY A 41 4.85 10.66 13.04
N THR A 42 4.05 10.40 11.99
CA THR A 42 4.50 9.71 10.77
C THR A 42 5.75 10.34 10.17
N GLN A 43 5.84 11.67 10.08
CA GLN A 43 7.05 12.32 9.57
C GLN A 43 8.28 12.09 10.45
N HIS A 44 8.14 11.99 11.77
CA HIS A 44 9.24 11.64 12.66
C HIS A 44 9.71 10.21 12.43
N GLN A 45 8.76 9.26 12.23
CA GLN A 45 9.10 7.89 11.88
C GLN A 45 9.85 7.82 10.55
N MET A 46 9.48 8.64 9.55
CA MET A 46 10.21 8.71 8.27
C MET A 46 11.67 9.15 8.45
N LEU A 47 12.00 10.00 9.44
CA LEU A 47 13.38 10.42 9.71
C LEU A 47 14.30 9.27 10.11
N HIS A 48 13.74 8.17 10.62
CA HIS A 48 14.49 6.95 10.98
C HIS A 48 14.62 5.95 9.83
N THR A 49 14.22 6.36 8.62
CA THR A 49 14.22 5.52 7.41
C THR A 49 14.99 6.20 6.27
N VAL A 50 15.12 5.51 5.15
CA VAL A 50 15.67 6.07 3.91
C VAL A 50 14.64 6.87 3.08
N PHE A 51 13.38 6.93 3.53
CA PHE A 51 12.30 7.55 2.77
C PHE A 51 12.27 9.06 2.96
N ASN A 52 12.40 9.78 1.86
CA ASN A 52 12.29 11.24 1.85
C ASN A 52 10.83 11.65 1.57
N PRO A 53 10.19 12.43 2.47
CA PRO A 53 8.83 12.93 2.24
C PRO A 53 8.64 13.68 0.91
N GLY A 54 9.69 14.32 0.38
CA GLY A 54 9.68 15.01 -0.91
C GLY A 54 9.44 14.09 -2.12
N LYS A 55 9.63 12.79 -1.95
CA LYS A 55 9.40 11.77 -2.99
C LYS A 55 8.04 11.08 -2.87
N LEU A 56 7.24 11.42 -1.86
CA LEU A 56 5.85 10.99 -1.81
C LEU A 56 5.08 11.65 -2.97
N ASN A 57 4.39 10.85 -3.75
CA ASN A 57 3.53 11.34 -4.83
C ASN A 57 2.07 10.93 -4.67
N LYS A 58 1.77 9.96 -3.79
CA LYS A 58 0.41 9.55 -3.45
C LYS A 58 0.30 9.25 -1.95
N ILE A 59 -0.82 9.62 -1.37
CA ILE A 59 -1.23 9.22 -0.01
C ILE A 59 -2.62 8.61 -0.12
N PHE A 60 -2.82 7.42 0.45
CA PHE A 60 -4.10 6.73 0.52
C PHE A 60 -4.53 6.64 1.97
N ILE A 61 -5.64 7.24 2.30
CA ILE A 61 -6.21 7.25 3.65
C ILE A 61 -7.36 6.25 3.72
N THR A 62 -7.30 5.33 4.68
CA THR A 62 -8.32 4.31 4.87
C THR A 62 -9.59 4.87 5.49
N HIS A 63 -9.46 5.70 6.54
CA HIS A 63 -10.56 6.35 7.24
C HIS A 63 -10.06 7.56 8.07
N LEU A 64 -10.99 8.33 8.66
CA LEU A 64 -10.67 9.61 9.27
C LEU A 64 -10.45 9.58 10.79
N HIS A 65 -10.20 8.42 11.42
CA HIS A 65 -9.75 8.42 12.82
C HIS A 65 -8.37 9.05 12.94
N GLY A 66 -8.11 9.67 14.10
CA GLY A 66 -6.91 10.47 14.31
C GLY A 66 -5.60 9.71 14.18
N ASP A 67 -5.59 8.45 14.61
CA ASP A 67 -4.44 7.56 14.49
C ASP A 67 -4.10 7.13 13.06
N HIS A 68 -4.92 7.57 12.08
CA HIS A 68 -4.70 7.39 10.64
C HIS A 68 -4.48 8.71 9.89
N ILE A 69 -4.80 9.89 10.46
CA ILE A 69 -4.74 11.16 9.72
C ILE A 69 -4.03 12.31 10.44
N PHE A 70 -3.82 12.27 11.76
CA PHE A 70 -3.33 13.45 12.50
C PHE A 70 -1.89 13.85 12.15
N GLY A 71 -1.13 13.01 11.46
CA GLY A 71 0.18 13.36 10.91
C GLY A 71 0.13 14.15 9.59
N LEU A 72 -1.01 14.14 8.87
CA LEU A 72 -1.11 14.76 7.54
C LEU A 72 -0.77 16.27 7.55
N PRO A 73 -1.39 17.13 8.37
CA PRO A 73 -1.09 18.55 8.32
C PRO A 73 0.39 18.86 8.53
N GLY A 74 1.00 18.22 9.52
CA GLY A 74 2.43 18.40 9.81
C GLY A 74 3.33 17.93 8.67
N LEU A 75 3.02 16.78 8.06
CA LEU A 75 3.76 16.25 6.92
C LEU A 75 3.68 17.18 5.71
N LEU A 76 2.49 17.68 5.38
CA LEU A 76 2.27 18.60 4.25
C LEU A 76 3.00 19.93 4.44
N CYS A 77 2.92 20.52 5.64
CA CYS A 77 3.63 21.75 5.98
C CYS A 77 5.15 21.56 5.90
N SER A 78 5.68 20.50 6.49
CA SER A 78 7.12 20.21 6.47
C SER A 78 7.64 19.97 5.06
N ARG A 79 6.86 19.26 4.22
CA ARG A 79 7.16 19.06 2.81
C ARG A 79 7.24 20.37 2.05
N SER A 80 6.33 21.31 2.30
CA SER A 80 6.34 22.65 1.75
C SER A 80 7.56 23.46 2.16
N MET A 81 7.85 23.48 3.50
CA MET A 81 8.98 24.22 4.05
C MET A 81 10.34 23.69 3.59
N ALA A 82 10.42 22.38 3.25
CA ALA A 82 11.60 21.77 2.66
C ALA A 82 11.81 22.13 1.17
N GLY A 83 10.95 22.97 0.59
CA GLY A 83 11.07 23.44 -0.80
C GLY A 83 10.73 22.36 -1.85
N ASN A 84 9.92 21.36 -1.49
CA ASN A 84 9.48 20.38 -2.46
C ASN A 84 8.38 20.96 -3.35
N GLU A 85 8.56 20.84 -4.67
CA GLU A 85 7.62 21.30 -5.69
C GLU A 85 6.90 20.15 -6.42
N ASN A 86 7.29 18.90 -6.17
CA ASN A 86 6.68 17.73 -6.81
C ASN A 86 5.19 17.63 -6.44
N PRO A 87 4.30 17.32 -7.40
CA PRO A 87 2.89 17.10 -7.12
C PRO A 87 2.64 15.98 -6.10
N LEU A 88 1.58 16.13 -5.32
CA LEU A 88 1.11 15.12 -4.37
C LEU A 88 -0.41 15.00 -4.49
N THR A 89 -0.90 13.77 -4.65
CA THR A 89 -2.33 13.46 -4.61
C THR A 89 -2.66 12.71 -3.32
N VAL A 90 -3.69 13.15 -2.61
CA VAL A 90 -4.23 12.48 -1.41
C VAL A 90 -5.59 11.90 -1.78
N TYR A 91 -5.73 10.59 -1.64
CA TYR A 91 -6.98 9.84 -1.79
C TYR A 91 -7.50 9.47 -0.41
N GLY A 92 -8.79 9.69 -0.13
CA GLY A 92 -9.37 9.31 1.15
C GLY A 92 -10.90 9.45 1.14
N PRO A 93 -11.57 9.00 2.22
CA PRO A 93 -13.02 9.08 2.32
C PRO A 93 -13.53 10.53 2.38
N ALA A 94 -14.84 10.69 2.26
CA ALA A 94 -15.50 12.00 2.36
C ALA A 94 -15.11 12.72 3.66
N GLY A 95 -14.78 14.01 3.56
CA GLY A 95 -14.31 14.87 4.67
C GLY A 95 -12.79 14.99 4.77
N ILE A 96 -12.00 14.21 4.04
CA ILE A 96 -10.52 14.34 4.05
C ILE A 96 -10.09 15.71 3.50
N ARG A 97 -10.76 16.23 2.48
CA ARG A 97 -10.53 17.56 1.92
C ARG A 97 -10.75 18.63 2.99
N GLN A 98 -11.91 18.60 3.63
CA GLN A 98 -12.24 19.57 4.67
C GLN A 98 -11.23 19.54 5.83
N PHE A 99 -10.81 18.34 6.25
CA PHE A 99 -9.80 18.19 7.31
C PHE A 99 -8.48 18.87 6.95
N ILE A 100 -7.96 18.59 5.75
CA ILE A 100 -6.67 19.14 5.30
C ILE A 100 -6.78 20.66 5.10
N GLU A 101 -7.76 21.13 4.36
CA GLU A 101 -7.94 22.56 4.05
C GLU A 101 -8.15 23.38 5.32
N MET A 102 -8.99 22.91 6.24
CA MET A 102 -9.23 23.62 7.51
C MET A 102 -7.98 23.63 8.40
N ALA A 103 -7.23 22.54 8.47
CA ALA A 103 -5.99 22.48 9.25
C ALA A 103 -4.95 23.48 8.72
N LEU A 104 -4.78 23.57 7.40
CA LEU A 104 -3.86 24.53 6.76
C LEU A 104 -4.35 25.97 6.95
N GLU A 105 -5.63 26.24 6.72
CA GLU A 105 -6.22 27.58 6.85
C GLU A 105 -6.09 28.13 8.26
N LEU A 106 -6.56 27.38 9.27
CA LEU A 106 -6.55 27.84 10.67
C LEU A 106 -5.14 28.00 11.24
N SER A 107 -4.17 27.23 10.74
CA SER A 107 -2.76 27.37 11.15
C SER A 107 -2.00 28.42 10.35
N GLY A 108 -2.62 29.06 9.34
CA GLY A 108 -1.95 29.98 8.43
C GLY A 108 -0.86 29.31 7.58
N SER A 109 -0.97 28.00 7.38
CA SER A 109 -0.02 27.20 6.62
C SER A 109 -0.44 27.05 5.17
N TRP A 110 0.52 26.69 4.31
CA TRP A 110 0.26 26.50 2.87
C TRP A 110 1.11 25.36 2.31
N THR A 111 0.76 24.90 1.11
CA THR A 111 1.58 23.97 0.33
C THR A 111 2.26 24.73 -0.82
N GLY A 112 3.60 24.63 -0.92
CA GLY A 112 4.40 25.17 -2.01
C GLY A 112 4.45 24.26 -3.24
N PHE A 113 3.63 23.22 -3.28
CA PHE A 113 3.55 22.22 -4.35
C PHE A 113 2.08 22.00 -4.76
N PRO A 114 1.82 21.50 -5.97
CA PRO A 114 0.48 21.10 -6.38
C PRO A 114 -0.05 19.97 -5.48
N LEU A 115 -1.09 20.28 -4.70
CA LEU A 115 -1.79 19.32 -3.85
C LEU A 115 -3.17 19.04 -4.44
N GLU A 116 -3.39 17.81 -4.86
CA GLU A 116 -4.70 17.31 -5.26
C GLU A 116 -5.28 16.45 -4.13
N ILE A 117 -6.55 16.69 -3.78
CA ILE A 117 -7.27 15.90 -2.80
C ILE A 117 -8.47 15.28 -3.48
N VAL A 118 -8.53 13.95 -3.50
CA VAL A 118 -9.58 13.17 -4.14
C VAL A 118 -10.37 12.44 -3.07
N GLU A 119 -11.61 12.84 -2.85
CA GLU A 119 -12.55 12.09 -2.02
C GLU A 119 -13.07 10.91 -2.83
N ILE A 120 -12.83 9.70 -2.32
CA ILE A 120 -13.09 8.46 -3.03
C ILE A 120 -14.42 7.84 -2.64
N THR A 121 -14.87 6.92 -3.48
CA THR A 121 -15.92 5.95 -3.19
C THR A 121 -15.41 4.55 -3.53
N ALA A 122 -16.19 3.52 -3.22
CA ALA A 122 -15.85 2.15 -3.62
C ALA A 122 -15.64 2.01 -5.13
N GLY A 123 -14.63 1.25 -5.53
CA GLY A 123 -14.26 1.03 -6.93
C GLY A 123 -12.83 1.44 -7.24
N GLU A 124 -12.52 1.60 -8.53
CA GLU A 124 -11.19 2.04 -8.98
C GLU A 124 -10.94 3.49 -8.58
N VAL A 125 -9.86 3.74 -7.85
CA VAL A 125 -9.48 5.08 -7.37
C VAL A 125 -8.23 5.63 -8.06
N PHE A 126 -7.43 4.74 -8.63
CA PHE A 126 -6.24 5.09 -9.38
C PHE A 126 -5.90 3.99 -10.38
N CYS A 127 -5.50 4.38 -11.59
CA CYS A 127 -4.96 3.47 -12.59
C CYS A 127 -3.95 4.21 -13.46
N ASP A 128 -2.77 3.63 -13.66
CA ASP A 128 -1.76 4.08 -14.63
C ASP A 128 -1.22 2.89 -15.44
N GLU A 129 -0.10 3.06 -16.14
CA GLU A 129 0.50 1.99 -16.97
C GLU A 129 1.07 0.84 -16.14
N GLU A 130 1.38 1.05 -14.86
CA GLU A 130 2.04 0.07 -14.00
C GLU A 130 1.14 -0.53 -12.93
N PHE A 131 0.15 0.24 -12.44
CA PHE A 131 -0.66 -0.13 -11.29
C PHE A 131 -2.13 0.23 -11.43
N ARG A 132 -2.96 -0.59 -10.82
CA ARG A 132 -4.35 -0.29 -10.50
C ARG A 132 -4.55 -0.33 -8.99
N VAL A 133 -5.30 0.63 -8.45
CA VAL A 133 -5.71 0.66 -7.04
C VAL A 133 -7.22 0.73 -6.96
N THR A 134 -7.82 -0.22 -6.25
CA THR A 134 -9.26 -0.33 -6.04
C THR A 134 -9.58 -0.22 -4.55
N ALA A 135 -10.54 0.63 -4.18
CA ALA A 135 -11.03 0.78 -2.82
C ALA A 135 -12.25 -0.12 -2.58
N TYR A 136 -12.24 -0.81 -1.45
CA TYR A 136 -13.34 -1.67 -0.98
C TYR A 136 -13.86 -1.14 0.35
N PRO A 137 -15.19 -0.96 0.51
CA PRO A 137 -15.76 -0.48 1.75
C PRO A 137 -15.65 -1.54 2.84
N LEU A 138 -15.30 -1.11 4.03
CA LEU A 138 -15.11 -1.94 5.20
C LEU A 138 -16.03 -1.48 6.35
N PRO A 139 -16.64 -2.41 7.13
CA PRO A 139 -17.51 -2.06 8.24
C PRO A 139 -16.69 -1.54 9.42
N HIS A 140 -16.79 -0.23 9.64
CA HIS A 140 -16.18 0.48 10.76
C HIS A 140 -17.14 1.61 11.19
N PRO A 141 -17.05 2.17 12.44
CA PRO A 141 -17.94 3.24 12.89
C PRO A 141 -17.92 4.51 12.04
N VAL A 142 -16.83 4.77 11.32
CA VAL A 142 -16.72 5.81 10.30
C VAL A 142 -16.49 5.19 8.94
N GLU A 143 -16.71 5.94 7.86
CA GLU A 143 -16.45 5.47 6.50
C GLU A 143 -15.00 5.01 6.37
N CYS A 144 -14.82 3.74 6.00
CA CYS A 144 -13.53 3.08 5.96
C CYS A 144 -13.36 2.24 4.69
N TYR A 145 -12.14 2.23 4.16
CA TYR A 145 -11.77 1.48 2.97
C TYR A 145 -10.55 0.61 3.20
N GLY A 146 -10.52 -0.53 2.50
CA GLY A 146 -9.30 -1.26 2.21
C GLY A 146 -8.90 -1.03 0.75
N TYR A 147 -7.63 -1.08 0.47
CA TYR A 147 -7.06 -0.86 -0.86
C TYR A 147 -6.46 -2.13 -1.42
N ARG A 148 -6.88 -2.50 -2.63
CA ARG A 148 -6.25 -3.54 -3.43
C ARG A 148 -5.36 -2.88 -4.47
N ILE A 149 -4.07 -3.20 -4.42
CA ILE A 149 -3.03 -2.71 -5.31
C ILE A 149 -2.62 -3.85 -6.23
N GLU A 150 -2.76 -3.66 -7.53
CA GLU A 150 -2.44 -4.66 -8.55
C GLU A 150 -1.42 -4.06 -9.52
N GLN A 151 -0.24 -4.67 -9.59
CA GLN A 151 0.72 -4.35 -10.63
C GLN A 151 0.26 -5.03 -11.93
N HIS A 152 0.27 -4.28 -13.03
CA HIS A 152 -0.04 -4.87 -14.34
C HIS A 152 1.01 -5.90 -14.75
N ASP A 153 0.58 -6.91 -15.49
CA ASP A 153 1.48 -7.91 -16.05
C ASP A 153 2.49 -7.24 -16.97
N ARG A 154 3.73 -7.67 -16.90
CA ARG A 154 4.80 -7.13 -17.72
C ARG A 154 5.14 -8.10 -18.84
N PRO A 155 5.48 -7.59 -20.05
CA PRO A 155 6.01 -8.42 -21.11
C PRO A 155 7.19 -9.27 -20.61
N GLY A 156 7.32 -10.46 -21.15
CA GLY A 156 8.44 -11.34 -20.87
C GLY A 156 9.79 -10.73 -21.27
N ALA A 157 10.86 -11.42 -20.91
CA ALA A 157 12.19 -10.99 -21.32
C ALA A 157 12.32 -11.07 -22.85
N LEU A 158 12.88 -10.02 -23.46
CA LEU A 158 13.17 -10.01 -24.88
C LEU A 158 14.36 -10.95 -25.17
N ASP A 159 14.20 -11.86 -26.14
CA ASP A 159 15.29 -12.73 -26.61
C ASP A 159 16.28 -11.91 -27.48
N ALA A 160 17.12 -11.15 -26.78
CA ALA A 160 18.15 -10.35 -27.40
C ALA A 160 19.18 -11.18 -28.15
N SER A 161 19.38 -12.46 -27.78
CA SER A 161 20.33 -13.34 -28.43
C SER A 161 19.84 -13.76 -29.80
N ARG A 162 18.58 -14.11 -29.91
CA ARG A 162 17.92 -14.45 -31.18
C ARG A 162 17.88 -13.24 -32.12
N LEU A 163 17.49 -12.04 -31.60
CA LEU A 163 17.49 -10.81 -32.39
C LEU A 163 18.87 -10.48 -32.96
N LYS A 164 19.93 -10.61 -32.15
CA LYS A 164 21.30 -10.41 -32.59
C LYS A 164 21.74 -11.42 -33.69
N ALA A 165 21.34 -12.68 -33.52
CA ALA A 165 21.64 -13.72 -34.52
C ALA A 165 20.93 -13.43 -35.87
N GLU A 166 19.82 -12.75 -35.85
CA GLU A 166 19.09 -12.30 -37.06
C GLU A 166 19.55 -10.93 -37.58
N GLY A 167 20.67 -10.39 -37.04
CA GLY A 167 21.28 -9.14 -37.46
C GLY A 167 20.68 -7.87 -36.89
N ILE A 168 19.77 -7.99 -35.89
CA ILE A 168 19.14 -6.84 -35.26
C ILE A 168 19.96 -6.43 -34.03
N MET A 169 20.61 -5.28 -34.12
CA MET A 169 21.46 -4.80 -33.06
C MET A 169 20.68 -4.06 -31.96
N PRO A 170 21.17 -4.10 -30.69
CA PRO A 170 20.55 -3.35 -29.60
C PRO A 170 20.47 -1.86 -29.93
N GLY A 171 19.28 -1.26 -29.64
CA GLY A 171 19.00 0.14 -29.87
C GLY A 171 17.55 0.48 -29.56
N THR A 172 17.05 1.57 -30.13
CA THR A 172 15.66 2.04 -29.96
C THR A 172 14.63 0.99 -30.36
N LEU A 173 14.93 0.19 -31.40
CA LEU A 173 14.06 -0.90 -31.85
C LEU A 173 13.83 -1.97 -30.75
N PHE A 174 14.85 -2.25 -29.92
CA PHE A 174 14.69 -3.21 -28.82
C PHE A 174 13.67 -2.75 -27.79
N GLN A 175 13.52 -1.44 -27.58
CA GLN A 175 12.50 -0.92 -26.66
C GLN A 175 11.07 -1.15 -27.20
N GLN A 176 10.87 -0.95 -28.49
CA GLN A 176 9.60 -1.21 -29.17
C GLN A 176 9.29 -2.71 -29.16
N LEU A 177 10.25 -3.55 -29.56
CA LEU A 177 10.10 -5.01 -29.53
C LEU A 177 9.85 -5.54 -28.13
N LYS A 178 10.46 -4.94 -27.10
CA LYS A 178 10.21 -5.31 -25.69
C LYS A 178 8.78 -4.99 -25.23
N ARG A 179 8.13 -4.02 -25.86
CA ARG A 179 6.69 -3.74 -25.65
C ARG A 179 5.77 -4.64 -26.48
N GLY A 180 6.35 -5.54 -27.30
CA GLY A 180 5.61 -6.42 -28.19
C GLY A 180 5.14 -5.75 -29.48
N GLU A 181 5.63 -4.55 -29.79
CA GLU A 181 5.30 -3.81 -30.98
C GLU A 181 5.96 -4.45 -32.22
N SER A 182 5.31 -4.30 -33.38
CA SER A 182 5.92 -4.66 -34.66
C SER A 182 6.73 -3.50 -35.19
N VAL A 183 7.95 -3.77 -35.65
CA VAL A 183 8.85 -2.78 -36.22
C VAL A 183 9.27 -3.17 -37.63
N MET A 184 9.39 -2.17 -38.53
CA MET A 184 9.95 -2.35 -39.87
C MET A 184 11.45 -2.06 -39.82
N LEU A 185 12.26 -2.99 -40.33
CA LEU A 185 13.71 -2.79 -40.48
C LEU A 185 14.01 -2.03 -41.78
N ASP A 186 15.23 -1.43 -41.86
CA ASP A 186 15.69 -0.69 -43.05
C ASP A 186 15.74 -1.56 -44.31
N ASP A 187 15.89 -2.87 -44.16
CA ASP A 187 15.91 -3.85 -45.25
C ASP A 187 14.50 -4.30 -45.70
N GLY A 188 13.44 -3.72 -45.10
CA GLY A 188 12.03 -4.01 -45.43
C GLY A 188 11.43 -5.20 -44.69
N ARG A 189 12.18 -5.89 -43.81
CA ARG A 189 11.63 -6.96 -42.97
C ARG A 189 10.75 -6.37 -41.86
N MET A 190 9.59 -6.99 -41.61
CA MET A 190 8.75 -6.71 -40.46
C MET A 190 9.12 -7.68 -39.34
N ILE A 191 9.44 -7.15 -38.19
CA ILE A 191 9.72 -7.93 -36.96
C ILE A 191 8.57 -7.71 -35.98
N ASN A 192 7.92 -8.79 -35.57
CA ASN A 192 6.90 -8.75 -34.55
C ASN A 192 7.53 -9.02 -33.18
N GLY A 193 7.49 -8.04 -32.27
CA GLY A 193 8.08 -8.15 -30.94
C GLY A 193 7.54 -9.32 -30.12
N GLN A 194 6.26 -9.68 -30.30
CA GLN A 194 5.65 -10.81 -29.58
C GLN A 194 6.39 -12.13 -29.82
N ASP A 195 6.98 -12.33 -31.00
CA ASP A 195 7.67 -13.57 -31.38
C ASP A 195 9.02 -13.74 -30.65
N TYR A 196 9.51 -12.67 -30.02
CA TYR A 196 10.79 -12.60 -29.29
C TYR A 196 10.61 -12.37 -27.80
N LEU A 197 9.37 -12.29 -27.31
CA LEU A 197 9.10 -12.18 -25.88
C LEU A 197 8.95 -13.56 -25.26
N GLY A 198 9.59 -13.76 -24.12
CA GLY A 198 9.31 -14.89 -23.25
C GLY A 198 7.91 -14.80 -22.62
N PRO A 199 7.55 -15.72 -21.73
CA PRO A 199 6.27 -15.68 -21.03
C PRO A 199 6.14 -14.38 -20.24
N ALA A 200 4.95 -13.80 -20.27
CA ALA A 200 4.63 -12.60 -19.47
C ALA A 200 4.92 -12.85 -17.99
N ARG A 201 5.43 -11.83 -17.31
CA ARG A 201 5.67 -11.86 -15.86
C ARG A 201 4.42 -11.32 -15.18
N LYS A 202 3.81 -12.17 -14.38
CA LYS A 202 2.63 -11.77 -13.60
C LYS A 202 2.98 -10.60 -12.67
N GLY A 203 2.15 -9.59 -12.67
CA GLY A 203 2.22 -8.48 -11.73
C GLY A 203 1.98 -8.95 -10.30
N LYS A 204 2.51 -8.23 -9.35
CA LYS A 204 2.36 -8.48 -7.92
C LYS A 204 1.11 -7.80 -7.39
N THR A 205 0.54 -8.36 -6.34
CA THR A 205 -0.72 -7.91 -5.76
C THR A 205 -0.62 -7.76 -4.24
N LEU A 206 -1.18 -6.68 -3.72
CA LEU A 206 -1.18 -6.34 -2.30
C LEU A 206 -2.58 -5.88 -1.89
N ALA A 207 -3.08 -6.37 -0.77
CA ALA A 207 -4.27 -5.84 -0.11
C ALA A 207 -3.87 -5.20 1.22
N ILE A 208 -4.25 -3.94 1.41
CA ILE A 208 -4.08 -3.20 2.66
C ILE A 208 -5.47 -2.90 3.21
N PHE A 209 -5.77 -3.45 4.37
CA PHE A 209 -7.03 -3.22 5.06
C PHE A 209 -6.93 -1.97 5.93
N GLY A 210 -7.99 -1.15 5.93
CA GLY A 210 -8.27 -0.26 7.04
C GLY A 210 -8.84 -1.03 8.23
N ASP A 211 -9.25 -0.30 9.25
CA ASP A 211 -9.91 -0.89 10.42
C ASP A 211 -11.25 -1.51 10.01
N THR A 212 -11.52 -2.70 10.48
CA THR A 212 -12.72 -3.44 10.03
C THR A 212 -13.17 -4.50 10.99
N GLY A 213 -14.49 -4.58 11.19
CA GLY A 213 -15.12 -5.80 11.66
C GLY A 213 -15.16 -6.88 10.56
N PRO A 214 -15.55 -8.12 10.89
CA PRO A 214 -15.72 -9.19 9.92
C PRO A 214 -16.72 -8.83 8.82
N THR A 215 -16.35 -9.10 7.55
CA THR A 215 -17.18 -8.80 6.38
C THR A 215 -16.88 -9.72 5.21
N PRO A 216 -17.91 -10.12 4.42
CA PRO A 216 -17.68 -10.83 3.17
C PRO A 216 -16.82 -10.03 2.15
N ALA A 217 -16.88 -8.70 2.18
CA ALA A 217 -16.07 -7.84 1.31
C ALA A 217 -14.57 -8.07 1.48
N ALA A 218 -14.12 -8.50 2.67
CA ALA A 218 -12.74 -8.86 2.94
C ALA A 218 -12.22 -9.96 2.01
N LEU A 219 -13.05 -10.96 1.68
CA LEU A 219 -12.67 -12.05 0.77
C LEU A 219 -12.43 -11.53 -0.66
N THR A 220 -13.23 -10.58 -1.12
CA THR A 220 -13.06 -9.98 -2.45
C THR A 220 -11.80 -9.12 -2.51
N LEU A 221 -11.61 -8.26 -1.50
CA LEU A 221 -10.42 -7.42 -1.36
C LEU A 221 -9.14 -8.24 -1.35
N ALA A 222 -9.10 -9.35 -0.59
CA ALA A 222 -7.93 -10.19 -0.40
C ALA A 222 -7.78 -11.32 -1.44
N SER A 223 -8.73 -11.51 -2.36
CA SER A 223 -8.76 -12.68 -3.24
C SER A 223 -7.44 -12.89 -4.00
N GLY A 224 -6.71 -13.96 -3.65
CA GLY A 224 -5.49 -14.42 -4.31
C GLY A 224 -4.34 -13.42 -4.35
N VAL A 225 -4.29 -12.44 -3.44
CA VAL A 225 -3.17 -11.48 -3.40
C VAL A 225 -1.88 -12.14 -2.89
N ASP A 226 -0.73 -11.65 -3.36
CA ASP A 226 0.58 -12.11 -2.87
C ASP A 226 0.76 -11.78 -1.38
N VAL A 227 0.35 -10.59 -0.94
CA VAL A 227 0.42 -10.16 0.46
C VAL A 227 -0.89 -9.48 0.87
N MET A 228 -1.41 -9.86 2.04
CA MET A 228 -2.52 -9.23 2.73
C MET A 228 -2.03 -8.59 4.02
N VAL A 229 -2.26 -7.30 4.20
CA VAL A 229 -2.03 -6.57 5.46
C VAL A 229 -3.36 -6.35 6.13
N HIS A 230 -3.54 -6.86 7.34
CA HIS A 230 -4.82 -6.80 8.06
C HIS A 230 -4.62 -6.38 9.50
N GLU A 231 -5.55 -5.59 10.02
CA GLU A 231 -5.60 -5.28 11.44
C GLU A 231 -5.88 -6.53 12.27
N THR A 232 -5.28 -6.61 13.44
CA THR A 232 -5.56 -7.62 14.45
C THR A 232 -5.52 -6.96 15.82
N THR A 233 -6.44 -6.03 16.00
CA THR A 233 -6.45 -5.16 17.18
C THR A 233 -6.55 -5.93 18.48
N LEU A 234 -7.25 -7.09 18.49
CA LEU A 234 -7.45 -7.90 19.67
C LEU A 234 -7.26 -9.41 19.39
N GLU A 235 -6.95 -10.15 20.45
CA GLU A 235 -6.88 -11.61 20.47
C GLU A 235 -8.24 -12.28 20.23
N ALA A 236 -8.23 -13.56 19.86
CA ALA A 236 -9.43 -14.34 19.54
C ALA A 236 -10.49 -14.33 20.66
N ALA A 237 -10.06 -14.41 21.92
CA ALA A 237 -10.96 -14.41 23.09
C ALA A 237 -11.76 -13.11 23.25
N MET A 238 -11.37 -12.04 22.57
CA MET A 238 -12.00 -10.72 22.65
C MET A 238 -12.85 -10.37 21.42
N ALA A 239 -13.33 -11.37 20.67
CA ALA A 239 -14.07 -11.16 19.42
C ALA A 239 -15.29 -10.24 19.56
N GLU A 240 -16.14 -10.45 20.58
CA GLU A 240 -17.30 -9.61 20.83
C GLU A 240 -16.89 -8.13 21.02
N LYS A 241 -15.84 -7.90 21.81
CA LYS A 241 -15.33 -6.55 22.06
C LYS A 241 -14.70 -5.92 20.81
N ALA A 242 -13.96 -6.70 20.03
CA ALA A 242 -13.37 -6.23 18.76
C ALA A 242 -14.48 -5.82 17.79
N ASN A 243 -15.40 -6.74 17.51
CA ASN A 243 -16.43 -6.57 16.50
C ASN A 243 -17.43 -5.45 16.86
N SER A 244 -17.76 -5.28 18.15
CA SER A 244 -18.63 -4.17 18.59
C SER A 244 -18.03 -2.79 18.39
N ARG A 245 -16.71 -2.71 18.14
CA ARG A 245 -15.98 -1.48 17.86
C ARG A 245 -15.53 -1.36 16.40
N GLY A 246 -15.96 -2.28 15.54
CA GLY A 246 -15.59 -2.31 14.13
C GLY A 246 -14.14 -2.77 13.88
N HIS A 247 -13.63 -3.67 14.74
CA HIS A 247 -12.32 -4.28 14.61
C HIS A 247 -12.41 -5.81 14.47
N SER A 248 -11.30 -6.41 14.03
CA SER A 248 -11.14 -7.86 13.91
C SER A 248 -10.18 -8.43 14.95
N THR A 249 -10.29 -9.74 15.15
CA THR A 249 -9.32 -10.51 15.92
C THR A 249 -8.33 -11.23 15.02
N THR A 250 -7.29 -11.76 15.63
CA THR A 250 -6.28 -12.62 15.03
C THR A 250 -6.85 -13.77 14.22
N VAL A 251 -7.81 -14.50 14.81
CA VAL A 251 -8.47 -15.64 14.16
C VAL A 251 -9.26 -15.19 12.94
N GLN A 252 -10.02 -14.11 13.04
CA GLN A 252 -10.81 -13.57 11.93
C GLN A 252 -9.95 -13.14 10.76
N ALA A 253 -8.83 -12.43 11.01
CA ALA A 253 -7.89 -12.05 9.97
C ALA A 253 -7.24 -13.28 9.30
N ALA A 254 -6.83 -14.29 10.08
CA ALA A 254 -6.24 -15.51 9.56
C ALA A 254 -7.23 -16.37 8.75
N GLU A 255 -8.52 -16.41 9.17
CA GLU A 255 -9.58 -17.08 8.41
C GLU A 255 -9.84 -16.41 7.05
N VAL A 256 -9.83 -15.07 6.99
CA VAL A 256 -9.92 -14.33 5.74
C VAL A 256 -8.72 -14.67 4.85
N ALA A 257 -7.50 -14.66 5.39
CA ALA A 257 -6.29 -14.97 4.62
C ALA A 257 -6.35 -16.38 4.00
N ARG A 258 -6.78 -17.37 4.79
CA ARG A 258 -6.94 -18.75 4.33
C ARG A 258 -8.02 -18.88 3.27
N ALA A 259 -9.19 -18.31 3.52
CA ALA A 259 -10.34 -18.42 2.62
C ALA A 259 -10.14 -17.67 1.30
N ALA A 260 -9.43 -16.53 1.33
CA ALA A 260 -9.10 -15.75 0.14
C ALA A 260 -7.91 -16.31 -0.65
N GLY A 261 -7.16 -17.29 -0.10
CA GLY A 261 -6.01 -17.91 -0.76
C GLY A 261 -4.85 -16.94 -0.96
N VAL A 262 -4.56 -16.09 0.04
CA VAL A 262 -3.45 -15.14 -0.02
C VAL A 262 -2.10 -15.85 0.06
N GLY A 263 -1.04 -15.23 -0.47
CA GLY A 263 0.32 -15.78 -0.37
C GLY A 263 0.90 -15.62 1.04
N ARG A 264 0.72 -14.46 1.65
CA ARG A 264 1.21 -14.11 3.01
C ARG A 264 0.25 -13.18 3.74
N LEU A 265 0.07 -13.40 5.04
CA LEU A 265 -0.61 -12.49 5.95
C LEU A 265 0.41 -11.68 6.75
N VAL A 266 0.24 -10.36 6.76
CA VAL A 266 0.95 -9.44 7.67
C VAL A 266 -0.06 -8.85 8.63
N ILE A 267 0.06 -9.17 9.91
CA ILE A 267 -0.81 -8.62 10.94
C ILE A 267 -0.21 -7.34 11.52
N THR A 268 -1.07 -6.35 11.78
CA THR A 268 -0.69 -5.02 12.27
C THR A 268 -1.80 -4.42 13.14
N HIS A 269 -1.69 -3.15 13.51
CA HIS A 269 -2.69 -2.40 14.25
C HIS A 269 -3.00 -3.05 15.61
N PHE A 270 -1.95 -3.30 16.39
CA PHE A 270 -2.06 -3.97 17.68
C PHE A 270 -2.53 -3.00 18.77
N SER A 271 -3.50 -3.41 19.59
CA SER A 271 -3.86 -2.65 20.78
C SER A 271 -2.63 -2.39 21.67
N SER A 272 -2.51 -1.18 22.21
CA SER A 272 -1.43 -0.79 23.11
C SER A 272 -1.34 -1.62 24.40
N ARG A 273 -2.34 -2.46 24.68
CA ARG A 273 -2.33 -3.42 25.79
C ARG A 273 -1.31 -4.55 25.62
N TYR A 274 -0.93 -4.85 24.36
CA TYR A 274 0.01 -5.91 24.04
C TYR A 274 1.41 -5.35 23.95
N ASP A 275 2.30 -5.88 24.78
CA ASP A 275 3.74 -5.73 24.63
C ASP A 275 4.28 -6.67 23.55
N ASP A 276 5.60 -6.79 23.44
CA ASP A 276 6.21 -7.66 22.42
C ASP A 276 5.84 -9.13 22.64
N ALA A 277 5.75 -9.59 23.89
CA ALA A 277 5.35 -10.96 24.22
C ALA A 277 3.86 -11.20 23.87
N GLY A 278 3.01 -10.21 24.11
CA GLY A 278 1.61 -10.21 23.70
C GLY A 278 1.46 -10.28 22.19
N CYS A 279 2.24 -9.51 21.43
CA CYS A 279 2.21 -9.56 19.96
C CYS A 279 2.69 -10.92 19.41
N GLU A 280 3.66 -11.56 20.05
CA GLU A 280 4.05 -12.93 19.70
C GLU A 280 2.95 -13.97 20.01
N ALA A 281 2.13 -13.73 21.03
CA ALA A 281 0.95 -14.56 21.29
C ALA A 281 -0.10 -14.38 20.19
N LEU A 282 -0.41 -13.13 19.79
CA LEU A 282 -1.30 -12.84 18.66
C LEU A 282 -0.83 -13.51 17.36
N LEU A 283 0.47 -13.45 17.08
CA LEU A 283 1.07 -14.10 15.91
C LEU A 283 0.87 -15.62 15.95
N ARG A 284 1.01 -16.26 17.11
CA ARG A 284 0.78 -17.69 17.26
C ARG A 284 -0.66 -18.08 16.96
N GLU A 285 -1.65 -17.33 17.47
CA GLU A 285 -3.07 -17.55 17.16
C GLU A 285 -3.34 -17.53 15.65
N CYS A 286 -2.78 -16.54 14.95
CA CYS A 286 -2.90 -16.47 13.48
C CYS A 286 -2.27 -17.68 12.79
N ARG A 287 -1.06 -18.08 13.22
CA ARG A 287 -0.30 -19.17 12.59
C ARG A 287 -0.92 -20.56 12.75
N GLU A 288 -1.75 -20.76 13.74
CA GLU A 288 -2.54 -21.99 13.88
C GLU A 288 -3.52 -22.19 12.73
N ILE A 289 -3.98 -21.07 12.09
CA ILE A 289 -4.94 -21.09 10.99
C ILE A 289 -4.26 -20.83 9.65
N PHE A 290 -3.33 -19.88 9.60
CA PHE A 290 -2.59 -19.48 8.41
C PHE A 290 -1.08 -19.37 8.72
N PRO A 291 -0.29 -20.44 8.47
CA PRO A 291 1.10 -20.52 8.89
C PRO A 291 2.03 -19.43 8.32
N ASP A 292 1.81 -18.99 7.04
CA ASP A 292 2.61 -17.87 6.47
C ASP A 292 2.09 -16.50 6.94
N THR A 293 2.10 -16.32 8.26
CA THR A 293 1.76 -15.08 8.94
C THR A 293 2.99 -14.47 9.59
N ILE A 294 3.15 -13.17 9.46
CA ILE A 294 4.16 -12.35 10.16
C ILE A 294 3.49 -11.20 10.90
N ALA A 295 4.04 -10.83 12.04
CA ALA A 295 3.63 -9.65 12.80
C ALA A 295 4.48 -8.44 12.37
N ALA A 296 3.83 -7.36 11.97
CA ALA A 296 4.50 -6.13 11.62
C ALA A 296 5.17 -5.50 12.86
N LYS A 297 6.31 -4.86 12.64
CA LYS A 297 7.01 -4.02 13.61
C LYS A 297 7.34 -2.69 12.95
N ASP A 298 7.42 -1.63 13.74
CA ASP A 298 7.87 -0.34 13.22
C ASP A 298 9.23 -0.49 12.55
N PHE A 299 9.39 0.13 11.39
CA PHE A 299 10.54 0.07 10.48
C PHE A 299 10.79 -1.28 9.78
N MET A 300 9.92 -2.26 9.98
CA MET A 300 9.98 -3.53 9.25
C MET A 300 9.58 -3.33 7.79
N THR A 301 10.37 -3.91 6.87
CA THR A 301 10.07 -3.94 5.43
C THR A 301 9.68 -5.35 4.99
N VAL A 302 8.59 -5.46 4.26
CA VAL A 302 8.08 -6.69 3.67
C VAL A 302 8.21 -6.61 2.15
N GLN A 303 8.77 -7.65 1.53
CA GLN A 303 8.78 -7.81 0.07
C GLN A 303 7.45 -8.41 -0.39
N ILE A 304 6.92 -7.86 -1.50
CA ILE A 304 5.68 -8.32 -2.14
C ILE A 304 6.03 -9.25 -3.31
#